data_ab03030cf037ca47f3363f7beb989346
#
_entry.id   ab03030cf037ca47f3363f7beb989346
#
_cell.length_a   1.000
_cell.length_b   1.000
_cell.length_c   1.000
_cell.angle_alpha   90.00
_cell.angle_beta   90.00
_cell.angle_gamma   90.00
#
_symmetry.space_group_name_H-M   'P 1'
#
loop_
_entity.id
_entity.type
_entity.pdbx_description
1 polymer ?
#
loop_
_entity_poly.entity_id
_entity_poly.type
_entity_poly.pdbx_seq_one_letter_code
_entity_poly.pdbx_strand_id
1 'polypeptide(L)'
;MNYELKNIPPRPVKPRENGLTMVMDKGLGLKEAELFIDSSAHLTDVIKLGFGTSYISNNLKEKIKLYKQAGLKVYVGGTLFEAFIVRNMFDDYQKLIDDLGLNMAEVSDGSLEINHDKKCEYINKLSKQVTVVSEVGSKEEGIIIHPSKWTTMMKKELEAGSWKVIAEARESGNVGIYHTNGKTHTILIDKIIAKIKVENIIWEAPIKSQQTWFIKQFGSNVNLGNIGVQDVVALETLRLGLRGDTFFQFLPKELLK
;
A
#
# COMPACT_ATOMS: atom_id res chain seq x y z
N MET A 1 -0.43 9.54 22.44
CA MET A 1 -0.50 8.31 23.27
C MET A 1 -1.09 8.70 24.63
N ASN A 2 -1.84 7.82 25.25
CA ASN A 2 -2.58 8.16 26.47
C ASN A 2 -1.70 8.14 27.74
N TYR A 3 -0.53 7.51 27.65
CA TYR A 3 0.47 7.40 28.72
C TYR A 3 1.84 7.07 28.14
N GLU A 4 2.89 7.22 28.92
CA GLU A 4 4.26 6.95 28.50
C GLU A 4 4.66 5.51 28.83
N LEU A 5 5.29 4.85 27.86
CA LEU A 5 5.99 3.58 28.03
C LEU A 5 7.44 3.72 27.56
N LYS A 6 8.37 3.19 28.35
CA LYS A 6 9.79 3.14 27.96
C LYS A 6 10.00 2.14 26.81
N ASN A 7 11.04 2.39 26.01
CA ASN A 7 11.48 1.48 24.95
C ASN A 7 10.44 1.23 23.83
N ILE A 8 9.55 2.18 23.61
CA ILE A 8 8.65 2.17 22.44
C ILE A 8 9.43 2.64 21.22
N PRO A 9 9.42 1.88 20.09
CA PRO A 9 10.10 2.30 18.88
C PRO A 9 9.54 3.63 18.35
N PRO A 10 10.40 4.57 17.93
CA PRO A 10 9.94 5.85 17.42
C PRO A 10 9.18 5.67 16.10
N ARG A 11 8.04 6.35 15.98
CA ARG A 11 7.25 6.43 14.76
C ARG A 11 7.37 7.82 14.15
N PRO A 12 7.62 7.95 12.83
CA PRO A 12 7.66 9.25 12.16
C PRO A 12 6.32 9.98 12.33
N VAL A 13 6.40 11.31 12.48
CA VAL A 13 5.20 12.17 12.55
C VAL A 13 4.66 12.39 11.13
N LYS A 14 3.34 12.48 11.01
CA LYS A 14 2.66 12.79 9.73
C LYS A 14 2.82 14.28 9.35
N PRO A 15 2.96 14.61 8.05
CA PRO A 15 3.10 13.70 6.90
C PRO A 15 4.47 13.01 6.89
N ARG A 16 4.48 11.71 6.59
CA ARG A 16 5.70 10.89 6.67
C ARG A 16 5.99 10.17 5.36
N GLU A 17 7.26 9.86 5.13
CA GLU A 17 7.75 9.20 3.91
C GLU A 17 8.02 7.70 4.11
N ASN A 18 8.10 7.23 5.35
CA ASN A 18 8.26 5.83 5.72
C ASN A 18 7.40 5.48 6.94
N GLY A 19 7.23 4.19 7.18
CA GLY A 19 6.30 3.72 8.19
C GLY A 19 4.84 3.90 7.77
N LEU A 20 4.60 3.97 6.47
CA LEU A 20 3.28 4.22 5.90
C LEU A 20 2.32 3.07 6.21
N THR A 21 1.07 3.45 6.44
CA THR A 21 -0.07 2.54 6.50
C THR A 21 -1.04 2.90 5.38
N MET A 22 -1.11 2.04 4.35
CA MET A 22 -2.05 2.16 3.25
C MET A 22 -3.25 1.25 3.52
N VAL A 23 -4.41 1.85 3.69
CA VAL A 23 -5.66 1.17 4.06
C VAL A 23 -6.52 0.94 2.82
N MET A 24 -7.10 -0.25 2.72
CA MET A 24 -8.04 -0.58 1.65
C MET A 24 -9.48 -0.35 2.09
N ASP A 25 -10.12 0.67 1.53
CA ASP A 25 -11.57 0.85 1.59
C ASP A 25 -12.25 -0.03 0.53
N LYS A 26 -12.98 -1.03 0.99
CA LYS A 26 -13.69 -2.02 0.14
C LYS A 26 -15.16 -1.64 -0.08
N GLY A 27 -15.52 -0.36 0.11
CA GLY A 27 -16.88 0.13 -0.10
C GLY A 27 -17.56 0.63 1.18
N LEU A 28 -16.80 1.23 2.11
CA LEU A 28 -17.39 1.89 3.27
C LEU A 28 -18.43 2.94 2.83
N GLY A 29 -19.56 2.97 3.52
CA GLY A 29 -20.50 4.08 3.46
C GLY A 29 -19.92 5.34 4.10
N LEU A 30 -20.56 6.50 3.85
CA LEU A 30 -20.04 7.78 4.34
C LEU A 30 -19.89 7.81 5.86
N LYS A 31 -20.87 7.31 6.61
CA LYS A 31 -20.83 7.25 8.09
C LYS A 31 -19.74 6.29 8.61
N GLU A 32 -19.53 5.18 7.92
CA GLU A 32 -18.45 4.26 8.30
C GLU A 32 -17.08 4.89 8.05
N ALA A 33 -16.93 5.69 6.98
CA ALA A 33 -15.72 6.45 6.72
C ALA A 33 -15.48 7.53 7.79
N GLU A 34 -16.52 8.20 8.29
CA GLU A 34 -16.44 9.14 9.42
C GLU A 34 -15.94 8.46 10.69
N LEU A 35 -16.52 7.31 11.05
CA LEU A 35 -16.10 6.50 12.21
C LEU A 35 -14.65 6.00 12.07
N PHE A 36 -14.27 5.57 10.87
CA PHE A 36 -12.89 5.20 10.58
C PHE A 36 -11.92 6.36 10.77
N ILE A 37 -12.26 7.55 10.29
CA ILE A 37 -11.44 8.75 10.44
C ILE A 37 -11.25 9.09 11.92
N ASP A 38 -12.32 9.12 12.68
CA ASP A 38 -12.28 9.41 14.13
C ASP A 38 -11.30 8.47 14.86
N SER A 39 -11.38 7.19 14.57
CA SER A 39 -10.58 6.18 15.28
C SER A 39 -9.17 6.00 14.75
N SER A 40 -8.93 6.18 13.44
CA SER A 40 -7.77 5.60 12.77
C SER A 40 -7.02 6.52 11.82
N ALA A 41 -7.54 7.73 11.49
CA ALA A 41 -6.88 8.60 10.52
C ALA A 41 -5.48 9.04 10.95
N HIS A 42 -5.24 9.23 12.25
CA HIS A 42 -3.94 9.61 12.79
C HIS A 42 -2.85 8.53 12.60
N LEU A 43 -3.25 7.28 12.38
CA LEU A 43 -2.37 6.13 12.11
C LEU A 43 -2.29 5.76 10.63
N THR A 44 -3.18 6.33 9.79
CA THR A 44 -3.30 6.03 8.35
C THR A 44 -2.67 7.13 7.51
N ASP A 45 -2.05 6.78 6.40
CA ASP A 45 -1.41 7.73 5.48
C ASP A 45 -2.11 7.77 4.12
N VAL A 46 -2.60 6.64 3.65
CA VAL A 46 -3.15 6.46 2.31
C VAL A 46 -4.41 5.62 2.36
N ILE A 47 -5.43 6.02 1.60
CA ILE A 47 -6.65 5.24 1.34
C ILE A 47 -6.66 4.78 -0.11
N LYS A 48 -6.70 3.46 -0.32
CA LYS A 48 -6.96 2.80 -1.59
C LYS A 48 -8.44 2.44 -1.67
N LEU A 49 -9.18 3.07 -2.61
CA LEU A 49 -10.55 2.64 -2.94
C LEU A 49 -10.46 1.40 -3.83
N GLY A 50 -10.56 0.22 -3.23
CA GLY A 50 -10.20 -1.06 -3.87
C GLY A 50 -11.19 -1.56 -4.93
N PHE A 51 -10.74 -2.43 -5.82
CA PHE A 51 -11.52 -3.24 -6.78
C PHE A 51 -12.48 -2.47 -7.70
N GLY A 52 -12.24 -1.22 -7.99
CA GLY A 52 -13.19 -0.40 -8.73
C GLY A 52 -14.47 -0.07 -7.97
N THR A 53 -14.50 -0.23 -6.63
CA THR A 53 -15.65 0.13 -5.78
C THR A 53 -16.09 1.58 -5.97
N SER A 54 -15.16 2.47 -6.32
CA SER A 54 -15.45 3.87 -6.64
C SER A 54 -16.43 4.04 -7.81
N TYR A 55 -16.52 3.08 -8.72
CA TYR A 55 -17.47 3.13 -9.84
C TYR A 55 -18.93 2.96 -9.39
N ILE A 56 -19.17 2.24 -8.30
CA ILE A 56 -20.52 1.90 -7.82
C ILE A 56 -20.87 2.53 -6.47
N SER A 57 -19.90 3.19 -5.81
CA SER A 57 -20.12 3.78 -4.48
C SER A 57 -20.98 5.03 -4.56
N ASN A 58 -22.00 5.10 -3.70
CA ASN A 58 -22.73 6.34 -3.45
C ASN A 58 -21.88 7.34 -2.66
N ASN A 59 -22.15 8.64 -2.84
CA ASN A 59 -21.47 9.73 -2.11
C ASN A 59 -19.94 9.70 -2.22
N LEU A 60 -19.42 9.25 -3.38
CA LEU A 60 -17.99 9.07 -3.60
C LEU A 60 -17.18 10.35 -3.40
N LYS A 61 -17.66 11.48 -3.98
CA LYS A 61 -16.95 12.77 -3.88
C LYS A 61 -16.89 13.27 -2.44
N GLU A 62 -18.00 13.14 -1.71
CA GLU A 62 -18.08 13.50 -0.29
C GLU A 62 -17.12 12.67 0.55
N LYS A 63 -17.06 11.35 0.30
CA LYS A 63 -16.14 10.43 1.00
C LYS A 63 -14.67 10.76 0.71
N ILE A 64 -14.32 11.02 -0.55
CA ILE A 64 -12.96 11.44 -0.92
C ILE A 64 -12.60 12.76 -0.23
N LYS A 65 -13.51 13.74 -0.23
CA LYS A 65 -13.30 15.03 0.45
C LYS A 65 -13.05 14.82 1.95
N LEU A 66 -13.82 13.94 2.58
CA LEU A 66 -13.71 13.62 4.00
C LEU A 66 -12.31 13.05 4.33
N TYR A 67 -11.85 12.05 3.58
CA TYR A 67 -10.51 11.49 3.75
C TYR A 67 -9.40 12.53 3.55
N LYS A 68 -9.51 13.38 2.52
CA LYS A 68 -8.53 14.44 2.27
C LYS A 68 -8.49 15.49 3.38
N GLN A 69 -9.65 15.87 3.94
CA GLN A 69 -9.74 16.78 5.09
C GLN A 69 -9.08 16.20 6.34
N ALA A 70 -9.08 14.88 6.49
CA ALA A 70 -8.35 14.16 7.53
C ALA A 70 -6.83 14.03 7.25
N GLY A 71 -6.31 14.67 6.19
CA GLY A 71 -4.89 14.66 5.82
C GLY A 71 -4.41 13.36 5.18
N LEU A 72 -5.34 12.58 4.58
CA LEU A 72 -5.02 11.32 3.92
C LEU A 72 -4.82 11.52 2.41
N LYS A 73 -3.87 10.78 1.83
CA LYS A 73 -3.81 10.61 0.39
C LYS A 73 -4.88 9.60 -0.04
N VAL A 74 -5.54 9.86 -1.17
CA VAL A 74 -6.65 9.01 -1.65
C VAL A 74 -6.46 8.72 -3.12
N TYR A 75 -6.65 7.46 -3.50
CA TYR A 75 -6.65 7.03 -4.88
C TYR A 75 -7.66 5.90 -5.16
N VAL A 76 -8.04 5.74 -6.42
CA VAL A 76 -8.79 4.60 -6.92
C VAL A 76 -7.82 3.47 -7.24
N GLY A 77 -8.14 2.24 -6.84
CA GLY A 77 -7.23 1.10 -6.98
C GLY A 77 -6.86 0.79 -8.43
N GLY A 78 -5.72 0.14 -8.61
CA GLY A 78 -5.13 -0.16 -9.92
C GLY A 78 -6.03 -0.95 -10.86
N THR A 79 -6.89 -1.82 -10.37
CA THR A 79 -7.88 -2.54 -11.21
C THR A 79 -8.79 -1.56 -11.97
N LEU A 80 -9.14 -0.40 -11.40
CA LEU A 80 -9.90 0.60 -12.13
C LEU A 80 -9.05 1.28 -13.21
N PHE A 81 -7.78 1.61 -12.93
CA PHE A 81 -6.83 2.06 -13.94
C PHE A 81 -6.77 1.07 -15.10
N GLU A 82 -6.56 -0.22 -14.84
CA GLU A 82 -6.53 -1.28 -15.84
C GLU A 82 -7.82 -1.34 -16.66
N ALA A 83 -8.98 -1.13 -16.01
CA ALA A 83 -10.28 -1.09 -16.69
C ALA A 83 -10.41 0.07 -17.70
N PHE A 84 -9.79 1.22 -17.42
CA PHE A 84 -9.70 2.31 -18.39
C PHE A 84 -8.70 2.01 -19.51
N ILE A 85 -7.54 1.44 -19.17
CA ILE A 85 -6.49 1.16 -20.16
C ILE A 85 -6.94 0.14 -21.21
N VAL A 86 -7.57 -0.96 -20.80
CA VAL A 86 -8.07 -1.97 -21.74
C VAL A 86 -9.15 -1.43 -22.69
N ARG A 87 -9.77 -0.30 -22.34
CA ARG A 87 -10.78 0.42 -23.15
C ARG A 87 -10.19 1.58 -23.94
N ASN A 88 -8.85 1.76 -23.94
CA ASN A 88 -8.16 2.90 -24.54
C ASN A 88 -8.63 4.27 -24.01
N MET A 89 -8.96 4.37 -22.72
CA MET A 89 -9.54 5.55 -22.07
C MET A 89 -8.56 6.20 -21.08
N PHE A 90 -7.27 6.30 -21.41
CA PHE A 90 -6.27 6.88 -20.49
C PHE A 90 -6.57 8.37 -20.20
N ASP A 91 -6.92 9.15 -21.21
CA ASP A 91 -7.24 10.57 -21.03
C ASP A 91 -8.49 10.77 -20.16
N ASP A 92 -9.46 9.86 -20.26
CA ASP A 92 -10.65 9.88 -19.40
C ASP A 92 -10.30 9.48 -17.96
N TYR A 93 -9.31 8.61 -17.76
CA TYR A 93 -8.80 8.31 -16.42
C TYR A 93 -8.12 9.54 -15.78
N GLN A 94 -7.35 10.30 -16.55
CA GLN A 94 -6.76 11.56 -16.07
C GLN A 94 -7.85 12.59 -15.68
N LYS A 95 -8.90 12.74 -16.50
CA LYS A 95 -10.05 13.59 -16.16
C LYS A 95 -10.78 13.10 -14.90
N LEU A 96 -10.93 11.78 -14.73
CA LEU A 96 -11.55 11.22 -13.52
C LEU A 96 -10.78 11.62 -12.26
N ILE A 97 -9.44 11.60 -12.31
CA ILE A 97 -8.57 12.04 -11.21
C ILE A 97 -8.89 13.50 -10.84
N ASP A 98 -8.99 14.38 -11.82
CA ASP A 98 -9.31 15.80 -11.62
C ASP A 98 -10.75 15.99 -11.12
N ASP A 99 -11.72 15.33 -11.73
CA ASP A 99 -13.15 15.44 -11.39
C ASP A 99 -13.47 14.95 -9.96
N LEU A 100 -12.75 13.95 -9.50
CA LEU A 100 -12.82 13.44 -8.13
C LEU A 100 -11.91 14.19 -7.16
N GLY A 101 -11.04 15.07 -7.69
CA GLY A 101 -10.05 15.80 -6.91
C GLY A 101 -9.08 14.88 -6.16
N LEU A 102 -8.70 13.76 -6.76
CA LEU A 102 -7.74 12.83 -6.16
C LEU A 102 -6.36 13.47 -6.07
N ASN A 103 -5.59 13.13 -5.05
CA ASN A 103 -4.22 13.61 -4.85
C ASN A 103 -3.18 12.51 -5.09
N MET A 104 -3.65 11.31 -5.50
CA MET A 104 -2.80 10.16 -5.76
C MET A 104 -3.43 9.25 -6.83
N ALA A 105 -2.60 8.49 -7.54
CA ALA A 105 -3.01 7.47 -8.50
C ALA A 105 -2.18 6.19 -8.36
N GLU A 106 -2.75 5.06 -8.75
CA GLU A 106 -2.04 3.77 -8.86
C GLU A 106 -2.00 3.34 -10.32
N VAL A 107 -0.82 2.95 -10.78
CA VAL A 107 -0.59 2.34 -12.09
C VAL A 107 -0.24 0.87 -11.90
N SER A 108 -1.08 -0.03 -12.38
CA SER A 108 -0.90 -1.49 -12.28
C SER A 108 -1.11 -2.19 -13.63
N ASP A 109 -0.65 -3.42 -13.70
CA ASP A 109 -0.80 -4.32 -14.84
C ASP A 109 -1.04 -5.78 -14.40
N GLY A 110 -1.56 -5.94 -13.18
CA GLY A 110 -1.76 -7.27 -12.58
C GLY A 110 -2.88 -8.10 -13.21
N SER A 111 -3.87 -7.48 -13.87
CA SER A 111 -5.01 -8.17 -14.53
C SER A 111 -4.94 -8.10 -16.07
N LEU A 112 -3.98 -7.37 -16.63
CA LEU A 112 -3.79 -7.28 -18.08
C LEU A 112 -2.30 -7.14 -18.41
N GLU A 113 -1.87 -7.63 -19.57
CA GLU A 113 -0.52 -7.39 -20.06
C GLU A 113 -0.39 -5.99 -20.66
N ILE A 114 0.45 -5.16 -20.03
CA ILE A 114 0.90 -3.87 -20.58
C ILE A 114 2.40 -4.00 -20.91
N ASN A 115 2.81 -3.52 -22.09
CA ASN A 115 4.23 -3.32 -22.34
C ASN A 115 4.82 -2.43 -21.23
N HIS A 116 5.93 -2.86 -20.63
CA HIS A 116 6.47 -2.18 -19.43
C HIS A 116 6.92 -0.74 -19.70
N ASP A 117 7.46 -0.47 -20.90
CA ASP A 117 7.84 0.90 -21.27
C ASP A 117 6.57 1.79 -21.39
N LYS A 118 5.46 1.22 -21.88
CA LYS A 118 4.17 1.91 -21.92
C LYS A 118 3.60 2.16 -20.52
N LYS A 119 3.76 1.22 -19.59
CA LYS A 119 3.42 1.42 -18.19
C LYS A 119 4.22 2.58 -17.60
N CYS A 120 5.53 2.64 -17.85
CA CYS A 120 6.39 3.75 -17.44
C CYS A 120 5.95 5.10 -18.06
N GLU A 121 5.46 5.13 -19.31
CA GLU A 121 4.87 6.34 -19.88
C GLU A 121 3.63 6.82 -19.14
N TYR A 122 2.73 5.90 -18.74
CA TYR A 122 1.56 6.25 -17.92
C TYR A 122 1.97 6.80 -16.56
N ILE A 123 2.93 6.17 -15.89
CA ILE A 123 3.51 6.67 -14.63
C ILE A 123 4.04 8.09 -14.82
N ASN A 124 4.85 8.33 -15.84
CA ASN A 124 5.45 9.64 -16.10
C ASN A 124 4.39 10.72 -16.40
N LYS A 125 3.33 10.38 -17.12
CA LYS A 125 2.25 11.32 -17.41
C LYS A 125 1.48 11.69 -16.12
N LEU A 126 1.08 10.67 -15.34
CA LEU A 126 0.31 10.87 -14.11
C LEU A 126 1.12 11.54 -13.00
N SER A 127 2.44 11.31 -12.92
CA SER A 127 3.31 11.93 -11.91
C SER A 127 3.43 13.46 -12.06
N LYS A 128 3.05 14.02 -13.21
CA LYS A 128 2.96 15.47 -13.43
C LYS A 128 1.66 16.08 -12.85
N GLN A 129 0.69 15.26 -12.54
CA GLN A 129 -0.64 15.66 -12.07
C GLN A 129 -0.82 15.36 -10.57
N VAL A 130 -0.45 14.15 -10.14
CA VAL A 130 -0.64 13.67 -8.77
C VAL A 130 0.52 12.81 -8.29
N THR A 131 0.55 12.49 -6.99
CA THR A 131 1.49 11.47 -6.47
C THR A 131 1.13 10.10 -7.07
N VAL A 132 2.10 9.40 -7.66
CA VAL A 132 1.88 8.09 -8.28
C VAL A 132 2.50 6.99 -7.43
N VAL A 133 1.78 5.90 -7.24
CA VAL A 133 2.34 4.59 -6.87
C VAL A 133 2.16 3.62 -8.02
N SER A 134 3.06 2.68 -8.16
CA SER A 134 2.94 1.65 -9.20
C SER A 134 3.07 0.26 -8.60
N GLU A 135 2.29 -0.68 -9.10
CA GLU A 135 2.21 -2.04 -8.57
C GLU A 135 2.99 -3.00 -9.47
N VAL A 136 3.91 -3.75 -8.86
CA VAL A 136 4.70 -4.79 -9.54
C VAL A 136 4.30 -6.15 -8.97
N GLY A 137 4.00 -7.08 -9.86
CA GLY A 137 3.59 -8.45 -9.52
C GLY A 137 2.56 -8.98 -10.49
N SER A 138 2.13 -10.22 -10.29
CA SER A 138 1.01 -10.80 -11.03
C SER A 138 -0.12 -11.14 -10.08
N LYS A 139 -1.34 -10.85 -10.49
CA LYS A 139 -2.56 -11.26 -9.80
C LYS A 139 -2.99 -12.69 -10.16
N GLU A 140 -2.33 -13.33 -11.09
CA GLU A 140 -2.63 -14.71 -11.48
C GLU A 140 -1.93 -15.70 -10.56
N GLU A 141 -2.69 -16.69 -10.10
CA GLU A 141 -2.16 -17.78 -9.28
C GLU A 141 -1.20 -18.64 -10.10
N GLY A 142 -0.04 -18.99 -9.52
CA GLY A 142 0.97 -19.83 -10.18
C GLY A 142 1.93 -19.09 -11.11
N ILE A 143 1.72 -17.82 -11.42
CA ILE A 143 2.69 -17.03 -12.19
C ILE A 143 3.85 -16.59 -11.29
N ILE A 144 5.02 -17.17 -11.53
CA ILE A 144 6.26 -16.80 -10.85
C ILE A 144 7.04 -15.85 -11.75
N ILE A 145 7.04 -14.56 -11.41
CA ILE A 145 7.90 -13.58 -12.07
C ILE A 145 9.31 -13.74 -11.51
N HIS A 146 10.31 -13.90 -12.41
CA HIS A 146 11.70 -14.03 -12.00
C HIS A 146 12.17 -12.81 -11.18
N PRO A 147 12.91 -13.00 -10.06
CA PRO A 147 13.30 -11.89 -9.17
C PRO A 147 14.03 -10.73 -9.88
N SER A 148 14.85 -11.02 -10.91
CA SER A 148 15.51 -9.96 -11.68
C SER A 148 14.51 -9.10 -12.47
N LYS A 149 13.40 -9.68 -12.95
CA LYS A 149 12.33 -8.92 -13.61
C LYS A 149 11.64 -7.99 -12.64
N TRP A 150 11.32 -8.48 -11.42
CA TRP A 150 10.78 -7.65 -10.33
C TRP A 150 11.65 -6.41 -10.09
N THR A 151 12.94 -6.62 -9.83
CA THR A 151 13.85 -5.51 -9.51
C THR A 151 14.04 -4.54 -10.67
N THR A 152 14.08 -5.04 -11.91
CA THR A 152 14.18 -4.19 -13.11
C THR A 152 12.94 -3.34 -13.29
N MET A 153 11.75 -3.93 -13.14
CA MET A 153 10.48 -3.22 -13.26
C MET A 153 10.36 -2.15 -12.17
N MET A 154 10.56 -2.51 -10.89
CA MET A 154 10.51 -1.57 -9.78
C MET A 154 11.45 -0.38 -9.98
N LYS A 155 12.69 -0.63 -10.43
CA LYS A 155 13.67 0.42 -10.69
C LYS A 155 13.19 1.38 -11.78
N LYS A 156 12.78 0.86 -12.93
CA LYS A 156 12.26 1.66 -14.05
C LYS A 156 11.02 2.46 -13.67
N GLU A 157 10.13 1.90 -12.89
CA GLU A 157 8.90 2.57 -12.44
C GLU A 157 9.20 3.72 -11.47
N LEU A 158 10.16 3.56 -10.55
CA LEU A 158 10.66 4.65 -9.72
C LEU A 158 11.33 5.75 -10.56
N GLU A 159 12.16 5.37 -11.55
CA GLU A 159 12.78 6.31 -12.49
C GLU A 159 11.77 7.04 -13.37
N ALA A 160 10.63 6.41 -13.68
CA ALA A 160 9.54 7.01 -14.43
C ALA A 160 8.71 8.03 -13.63
N GLY A 161 8.88 8.08 -12.31
CA GLY A 161 8.21 9.06 -11.44
C GLY A 161 7.26 8.47 -10.40
N SER A 162 7.26 7.15 -10.20
CA SER A 162 6.53 6.55 -9.09
C SER A 162 7.15 6.97 -7.75
N TRP A 163 6.33 7.48 -6.83
CA TRP A 163 6.77 7.84 -5.48
C TRP A 163 7.21 6.60 -4.68
N LYS A 164 6.43 5.54 -4.78
CA LYS A 164 6.72 4.23 -4.20
C LYS A 164 6.28 3.15 -5.18
N VAL A 165 6.92 1.98 -5.11
CA VAL A 165 6.44 0.78 -5.78
C VAL A 165 5.72 -0.11 -4.79
N ILE A 166 4.61 -0.71 -5.23
CA ILE A 166 3.82 -1.66 -4.44
C ILE A 166 4.28 -3.07 -4.83
N ALA A 167 4.62 -3.89 -3.85
CA ALA A 167 4.86 -5.31 -4.06
C ALA A 167 3.55 -6.07 -3.90
N GLU A 168 3.00 -6.54 -5.02
CA GLU A 168 1.67 -7.17 -5.14
C GLU A 168 1.52 -8.45 -4.32
N ALA A 169 0.37 -8.60 -3.67
CA ALA A 169 0.00 -9.80 -2.90
C ALA A 169 -1.47 -10.18 -2.96
N ARG A 170 -2.31 -9.47 -3.69
CA ARG A 170 -3.77 -9.49 -3.57
C ARG A 170 -4.26 -9.32 -2.12
N GLU A 171 -5.56 -9.13 -1.97
CA GLU A 171 -6.17 -9.08 -0.64
C GLU A 171 -6.20 -10.44 0.08
N SER A 172 -6.11 -11.55 -0.66
CA SER A 172 -6.04 -12.90 -0.10
C SER A 172 -4.69 -13.22 0.54
N GLY A 173 -3.61 -12.49 0.17
CA GLY A 173 -2.27 -12.71 0.70
C GLY A 173 -1.65 -14.06 0.33
N ASN A 174 -1.98 -14.60 -0.84
CA ASN A 174 -1.51 -15.93 -1.29
C ASN A 174 -0.95 -15.96 -2.72
N VAL A 175 -0.65 -14.79 -3.28
CA VAL A 175 -0.01 -14.63 -4.60
C VAL A 175 1.09 -13.57 -4.53
N GLY A 176 1.78 -13.33 -5.63
CA GLY A 176 2.82 -12.30 -5.74
C GLY A 176 4.02 -12.58 -4.85
N ILE A 177 4.17 -11.78 -3.78
CA ILE A 177 5.26 -11.94 -2.80
C ILE A 177 5.00 -13.05 -1.77
N TYR A 178 3.90 -13.80 -1.90
CA TYR A 178 3.57 -14.93 -1.02
C TYR A 178 3.41 -16.23 -1.79
N HIS A 179 3.65 -17.33 -1.08
CA HIS A 179 3.25 -18.66 -1.50
C HIS A 179 1.74 -18.83 -1.34
N THR A 180 1.16 -19.84 -1.99
CA THR A 180 -0.27 -20.18 -1.91
C THR A 180 -0.77 -20.44 -0.47
N ASN A 181 0.14 -20.83 0.44
CA ASN A 181 -0.15 -20.99 1.87
C ASN A 181 -0.02 -19.69 2.69
N GLY A 182 0.16 -18.54 2.05
CA GLY A 182 0.29 -17.22 2.67
C GLY A 182 1.66 -16.94 3.29
N LYS A 183 2.61 -17.87 3.22
CA LYS A 183 3.99 -17.63 3.70
C LYS A 183 4.75 -16.74 2.72
N THR A 184 5.58 -15.88 3.27
CA THR A 184 6.39 -14.92 2.50
C THR A 184 7.46 -15.62 1.64
N HIS A 185 7.60 -15.19 0.41
CA HIS A 185 8.66 -15.58 -0.52
C HIS A 185 9.99 -14.89 -0.14
N THR A 186 10.67 -15.37 0.92
CA THR A 186 11.88 -14.73 1.48
C THR A 186 12.96 -14.50 0.44
N ILE A 187 13.27 -15.50 -0.41
CA ILE A 187 14.29 -15.37 -1.46
C ILE A 187 13.94 -14.24 -2.45
N LEU A 188 12.68 -14.10 -2.84
CA LEU A 188 12.25 -13.01 -3.71
C LEU A 188 12.46 -11.66 -3.02
N ILE A 189 12.02 -11.54 -1.78
CA ILE A 189 12.13 -10.29 -1.00
C ILE A 189 13.60 -9.92 -0.81
N ASP A 190 14.46 -10.86 -0.45
CA ASP A 190 15.91 -10.62 -0.31
C ASP A 190 16.54 -10.09 -1.61
N LYS A 191 16.13 -10.63 -2.77
CA LYS A 191 16.59 -10.14 -4.08
C LYS A 191 16.06 -8.74 -4.39
N ILE A 192 14.83 -8.42 -4.00
CA ILE A 192 14.25 -7.08 -4.18
C ILE A 192 15.03 -6.05 -3.34
N ILE A 193 15.18 -6.28 -2.04
CA ILE A 193 15.83 -5.32 -1.13
C ILE A 193 17.34 -5.16 -1.40
N ALA A 194 17.98 -6.14 -2.03
CA ALA A 194 19.35 -6.01 -2.50
C ALA A 194 19.53 -4.95 -3.60
N LYS A 195 18.45 -4.49 -4.24
CA LYS A 195 18.46 -3.55 -5.38
C LYS A 195 17.58 -2.33 -5.16
N ILE A 196 16.51 -2.45 -4.41
CA ILE A 196 15.52 -1.41 -4.15
C ILE A 196 15.51 -1.11 -2.66
N LYS A 197 15.62 0.15 -2.27
CA LYS A 197 15.55 0.56 -0.87
C LYS A 197 14.17 0.23 -0.29
N VAL A 198 14.14 -0.32 0.92
CA VAL A 198 12.92 -0.75 1.61
C VAL A 198 11.93 0.42 1.76
N GLU A 199 12.43 1.64 1.96
CA GLU A 199 11.62 2.86 2.09
C GLU A 199 10.86 3.21 0.81
N ASN A 200 11.33 2.74 -0.36
CA ASN A 200 10.68 2.96 -1.65
C ASN A 200 9.61 1.93 -1.98
N ILE A 201 9.40 0.94 -1.11
CA ILE A 201 8.46 -0.16 -1.35
C ILE A 201 7.31 -0.06 -0.35
N ILE A 202 6.07 -0.26 -0.82
CA ILE A 202 4.90 -0.58 0.00
C ILE A 202 4.65 -2.08 -0.15
N TRP A 203 4.74 -2.81 0.94
CA TRP A 203 4.50 -4.25 0.98
C TRP A 203 3.03 -4.51 1.25
N GLU A 204 2.32 -5.14 0.34
CA GLU A 204 0.95 -5.57 0.63
C GLU A 204 0.96 -6.70 1.66
N ALA A 205 0.32 -6.46 2.79
CA ALA A 205 0.27 -7.37 3.94
C ALA A 205 -1.14 -7.43 4.52
N PRO A 206 -2.10 -8.04 3.80
CA PRO A 206 -3.51 -8.03 4.18
C PRO A 206 -3.82 -8.80 5.46
N ILE A 207 -2.97 -9.74 5.87
CA ILE A 207 -3.20 -10.55 7.07
C ILE A 207 -2.13 -10.34 8.15
N LYS A 208 -2.52 -10.50 9.42
CA LYS A 208 -1.67 -10.23 10.60
C LYS A 208 -0.31 -10.92 10.56
N SER A 209 -0.24 -12.17 10.13
CA SER A 209 1.03 -12.92 10.09
C SER A 209 2.05 -12.29 9.12
N GLN A 210 1.58 -11.73 8.01
CA GLN A 210 2.40 -11.02 7.03
C GLN A 210 2.86 -9.67 7.57
N GLN A 211 1.96 -8.91 8.21
CA GLN A 211 2.30 -7.65 8.89
C GLN A 211 3.39 -7.89 9.93
N THR A 212 3.22 -8.91 10.76
CA THR A 212 4.20 -9.32 11.78
C THR A 212 5.53 -9.66 11.16
N TRP A 213 5.53 -10.44 10.06
CA TRP A 213 6.75 -10.84 9.36
C TRP A 213 7.54 -9.62 8.87
N PHE A 214 6.89 -8.68 8.17
CA PHE A 214 7.54 -7.47 7.67
C PHE A 214 8.07 -6.57 8.79
N ILE A 215 7.33 -6.42 9.88
CA ILE A 215 7.78 -5.65 11.04
C ILE A 215 9.01 -6.28 11.68
N LYS A 216 9.04 -7.60 11.83
CA LYS A 216 10.22 -8.32 12.35
C LYS A 216 11.43 -8.21 11.44
N GLN A 217 11.23 -8.24 10.13
CA GLN A 217 12.30 -8.22 9.15
C GLN A 217 12.87 -6.82 8.92
N PHE A 218 12.03 -5.78 8.88
CA PHE A 218 12.43 -4.43 8.46
C PHE A 218 12.19 -3.34 9.51
N GLY A 219 11.71 -3.72 10.68
CA GLY A 219 11.46 -2.81 11.78
C GLY A 219 10.06 -2.15 11.76
N SER A 220 9.79 -1.39 12.80
CA SER A 220 8.48 -0.75 13.05
C SER A 220 8.03 0.18 11.91
N ASN A 221 8.98 0.75 11.16
CA ASN A 221 8.74 1.78 10.16
C ASN A 221 8.73 1.25 8.71
N VAL A 222 8.50 -0.05 8.51
CA VAL A 222 8.24 -0.62 7.19
C VAL A 222 6.90 -0.10 6.63
N ASN A 223 6.84 0.19 5.31
CA ASN A 223 5.60 0.62 4.66
C ASN A 223 4.73 -0.61 4.36
N LEU A 224 3.48 -0.59 4.82
CA LEU A 224 2.54 -1.69 4.65
C LEU A 224 1.27 -1.23 3.94
N GLY A 225 0.81 -2.04 3.01
CA GLY A 225 -0.39 -1.81 2.21
C GLY A 225 -1.43 -2.92 2.35
N ASN A 226 -2.58 -2.70 1.75
CA ASN A 226 -3.77 -3.56 1.80
C ASN A 226 -4.26 -3.85 3.24
N ILE A 227 -4.03 -2.89 4.14
CA ILE A 227 -4.47 -3.01 5.53
C ILE A 227 -5.99 -2.84 5.59
N GLY A 228 -6.66 -3.75 6.27
CA GLY A 228 -8.10 -3.64 6.52
C GLY A 228 -8.41 -2.43 7.41
N VAL A 229 -9.55 -1.78 7.19
CA VAL A 229 -9.98 -0.61 7.96
C VAL A 229 -10.06 -0.89 9.46
N GLN A 230 -10.39 -2.12 9.85
CA GLN A 230 -10.49 -2.55 11.24
C GLN A 230 -9.15 -2.98 11.85
N ASP A 231 -8.11 -3.13 11.02
CA ASP A 231 -6.81 -3.64 11.44
C ASP A 231 -5.80 -2.54 11.78
N VAL A 232 -6.11 -1.27 11.50
CA VAL A 232 -5.16 -0.15 11.60
C VAL A 232 -4.59 0.01 13.01
N VAL A 233 -5.46 0.08 14.02
CA VAL A 233 -5.04 0.22 15.42
C VAL A 233 -4.27 -1.02 15.88
N ALA A 234 -4.74 -2.20 15.48
CA ALA A 234 -4.08 -3.48 15.78
C ALA A 234 -2.70 -3.60 15.11
N LEU A 235 -2.53 -3.11 13.88
CA LEU A 235 -1.24 -3.02 13.20
C LEU A 235 -0.29 -2.07 13.94
N GLU A 236 -0.77 -0.91 14.37
CA GLU A 236 0.08 0.03 15.09
C GLU A 236 0.59 -0.58 16.41
N THR A 237 -0.24 -1.36 17.12
CA THR A 237 0.24 -2.09 18.32
C THR A 237 1.32 -3.14 18.02
N LEU A 238 1.28 -3.78 16.84
CA LEU A 238 2.39 -4.62 16.37
C LEU A 238 3.67 -3.80 16.15
N ARG A 239 3.57 -2.64 15.48
CA ARG A 239 4.70 -1.74 15.21
C ARG A 239 5.34 -1.21 16.49
N LEU A 240 4.56 -1.01 17.53
CA LEU A 240 5.03 -0.51 18.84
C LEU A 240 5.53 -1.62 19.78
N GLY A 241 5.48 -2.90 19.35
CA GLY A 241 5.88 -4.01 20.21
C GLY A 241 4.91 -4.30 21.36
N LEU A 242 3.62 -3.93 21.21
CA LEU A 242 2.60 -4.08 22.26
C LEU A 242 1.73 -5.34 22.08
N ARG A 243 2.03 -6.17 21.09
CA ARG A 243 1.37 -7.47 20.88
C ARG A 243 2.35 -8.61 21.03
N GLY A 244 1.89 -9.77 21.49
CA GLY A 244 2.72 -10.96 21.73
C GLY A 244 3.62 -11.34 20.56
N ASP A 245 3.15 -11.12 19.31
CA ASP A 245 3.91 -11.42 18.09
C ASP A 245 5.20 -10.58 17.95
N THR A 246 5.25 -9.37 18.50
CA THR A 246 6.38 -8.43 18.41
C THR A 246 6.86 -7.93 19.76
N PHE A 247 6.34 -8.49 20.88
CA PHE A 247 6.50 -7.96 22.22
C PHE A 247 7.97 -7.75 22.63
N PHE A 248 8.85 -8.67 22.28
CA PHE A 248 10.27 -8.59 22.60
C PHE A 248 11.14 -8.00 21.49
N GLN A 249 10.53 -7.65 20.33
CA GLN A 249 11.27 -7.27 19.14
C GLN A 249 12.08 -5.98 19.30
N PHE A 250 11.60 -5.05 20.10
CA PHE A 250 12.18 -3.71 20.24
C PHE A 250 12.72 -3.42 21.64
N LEU A 251 12.68 -4.41 22.54
CA LEU A 251 13.21 -4.26 23.88
C LEU A 251 14.73 -4.39 23.90
N PRO A 252 15.44 -3.65 24.77
CA PRO A 252 16.85 -3.84 24.99
C PRO A 252 17.13 -5.22 25.58
N LYS A 253 18.34 -5.77 25.34
CA LYS A 253 18.71 -7.14 25.70
C LYS A 253 18.56 -7.43 27.19
N GLU A 254 18.75 -6.44 28.03
CA GLU A 254 18.65 -6.52 29.50
C GLU A 254 17.24 -6.84 29.99
N LEU A 255 16.21 -6.58 29.16
CA LEU A 255 14.81 -6.89 29.45
C LEU A 255 14.32 -8.18 28.78
N LEU A 256 15.18 -8.85 28.01
CA LEU A 256 14.89 -10.14 27.40
C LEU A 256 15.29 -11.24 28.41
N LYS A 257 14.32 -11.84 29.05
CA LYS A 257 14.53 -12.97 29.99
C LYS A 257 14.22 -14.30 29.30
#